data_ae78bd5909675c8daaa3f518ea9e257f
#
_entry.id   ae78bd5909675c8daaa3f518ea9e257f
#
_cell.length_a   1.000
_cell.length_b   1.000
_cell.length_c   1.000
_cell.angle_alpha   90.00
_cell.angle_beta   90.00
_cell.angle_gamma   90.00
#
_symmetry.space_group_name_H-M   'P 1'
#
loop_
_entity.id
_entity.type
_entity.pdbx_description
1 polymer ?
#
loop_
_entity_poly.entity_id
_entity_poly.type
_entity_poly.pdbx_seq_one_letter_code
_entity_poly.pdbx_strand_id
1 'polypeptide(L)'
;MRKLHALIAGAVCAFSMATASAQAQFINVLTGGTSGVYYPMGVALSQLYGKAMPNAKVTVQATKASAENLNLLEAGRGEIGFTLGDSLSDAWQGNAEAGFKAPLKKLRTVAGIYSNYIQIVASADSGIRTLADLKGKRVSVGAPKSGTELNARAILRAAGLSYQSLGKVEYLPFGESVELMKNRQLDATLQSAGLGVSALRDLSTSMKIVVVPIPADVIAKVGDTAYQPATIPANTYDGQTADVPTAAIQNFLVTHAGVPDETVYQMTKAMFTNLPALVAAHSAAKGINPQNAANSSPIPLHPGAIRYYKEAGLMK
;
A
#
# COMPACT_ATOMS: atom_id res chain seq x y z
N MET A 1 11.70 60.15 -69.12
CA MET A 1 11.37 58.71 -69.26
C MET A 1 12.08 57.94 -68.19
N ARG A 2 11.41 57.77 -67.05
CA ARG A 2 11.94 56.97 -65.89
C ARG A 2 10.96 55.88 -65.60
N LYS A 3 11.39 54.62 -65.74
CA LYS A 3 10.61 53.41 -65.44
C LYS A 3 10.61 53.19 -63.97
N LEU A 4 9.43 53.18 -63.37
CA LEU A 4 9.18 52.83 -61.98
C LEU A 4 9.04 51.32 -61.88
N HIS A 5 9.94 50.62 -61.15
CA HIS A 5 9.80 49.23 -60.85
C HIS A 5 9.21 49.10 -59.42
N ALA A 6 7.98 48.60 -59.34
CA ALA A 6 7.35 48.27 -58.09
C ALA A 6 7.83 46.86 -57.62
N LEU A 7 8.52 46.80 -56.46
CA LEU A 7 8.87 45.56 -55.78
C LEU A 7 7.71 45.16 -54.85
N ILE A 8 7.05 44.06 -55.17
CA ILE A 8 6.08 43.39 -54.27
C ILE A 8 6.88 42.51 -53.38
N ALA A 9 7.02 42.90 -52.10
CA ALA A 9 7.59 42.06 -51.05
C ALA A 9 6.46 41.17 -50.45
N GLY A 10 6.41 39.89 -50.87
CA GLY A 10 5.52 38.91 -50.31
C GLY A 10 6.05 38.44 -48.94
N ALA A 11 5.37 38.80 -47.86
CA ALA A 11 5.64 38.27 -46.52
C ALA A 11 5.05 36.86 -46.42
N VAL A 12 5.89 35.83 -46.51
CA VAL A 12 5.54 34.45 -46.17
C VAL A 12 5.60 34.31 -44.67
N CYS A 13 4.45 34.40 -43.98
CA CYS A 13 4.32 33.99 -42.58
C CYS A 13 4.43 32.46 -42.49
N ALA A 14 5.62 31.96 -42.22
CA ALA A 14 5.82 30.57 -41.84
C ALA A 14 5.20 30.34 -40.45
N PHE A 15 4.01 29.76 -40.42
CA PHE A 15 3.38 29.24 -39.21
C PHE A 15 4.17 27.99 -38.79
N SER A 16 5.17 28.17 -37.94
CA SER A 16 5.85 27.06 -37.27
C SER A 16 4.86 26.41 -36.32
N MET A 17 4.16 25.37 -36.79
CA MET A 17 3.46 24.44 -35.89
C MET A 17 4.54 23.77 -35.05
N ALA A 18 4.76 24.27 -33.84
CA ALA A 18 5.49 23.55 -32.82
C ALA A 18 4.64 22.29 -32.47
N THR A 19 4.98 21.18 -33.11
CA THR A 19 4.52 19.88 -32.65
C THR A 19 5.11 19.71 -31.26
N ALA A 20 4.32 20.00 -30.21
CA ALA A 20 4.65 19.63 -28.86
C ALA A 20 4.83 18.11 -28.87
N SER A 21 6.08 17.66 -28.89
CA SER A 21 6.41 16.24 -28.61
C SER A 21 5.78 15.93 -27.26
N ALA A 22 4.68 15.19 -27.27
CA ALA A 22 4.09 14.67 -26.04
C ALA A 22 5.16 13.79 -25.40
N GLN A 23 5.88 14.34 -24.43
CA GLN A 23 6.90 13.61 -23.69
C GLN A 23 6.20 12.40 -23.04
N ALA A 24 6.70 11.20 -23.33
CA ALA A 24 6.10 10.00 -22.80
C ALA A 24 6.02 10.11 -21.26
N GLN A 25 4.80 10.03 -20.74
CA GLN A 25 4.57 10.10 -19.31
C GLN A 25 4.99 8.77 -18.68
N PHE A 26 5.82 8.81 -17.64
CA PHE A 26 6.16 7.62 -16.86
C PHE A 26 5.26 7.54 -15.64
N ILE A 27 4.75 6.34 -15.35
CA ILE A 27 3.96 6.05 -14.15
C ILE A 27 4.56 4.80 -13.51
N ASN A 28 5.24 4.98 -12.40
CA ASN A 28 5.79 3.88 -11.61
C ASN A 28 4.86 3.61 -10.41
N VAL A 29 4.28 2.41 -10.36
CA VAL A 29 3.39 1.95 -9.29
C VAL A 29 4.22 1.25 -8.23
N LEU A 30 4.35 1.88 -7.06
CA LEU A 30 5.12 1.36 -5.93
C LEU A 30 4.24 0.41 -5.09
N THR A 31 4.72 -0.80 -4.87
CA THR A 31 3.91 -1.88 -4.25
C THR A 31 4.51 -2.36 -2.92
N GLY A 32 4.74 -3.61 -2.78
CA GLY A 32 5.41 -4.32 -1.69
C GLY A 32 6.05 -5.59 -2.24
N GLY A 33 6.39 -6.54 -1.38
CA GLY A 33 6.90 -7.85 -1.81
C GLY A 33 5.89 -8.61 -2.68
N THR A 34 6.39 -9.42 -3.61
CA THR A 34 5.58 -10.13 -4.63
C THR A 34 4.59 -11.15 -4.03
N SER A 35 4.83 -11.65 -2.83
CA SER A 35 3.95 -12.57 -2.10
C SER A 35 2.88 -11.85 -1.24
N GLY A 36 2.85 -10.50 -1.26
CA GLY A 36 1.85 -9.67 -0.61
C GLY A 36 0.69 -9.31 -1.55
N VAL A 37 -0.29 -8.55 -1.03
CA VAL A 37 -1.48 -8.10 -1.78
C VAL A 37 -1.19 -6.90 -2.68
N TYR A 38 -0.29 -5.99 -2.29
CA TYR A 38 0.00 -4.78 -3.06
C TYR A 38 0.53 -5.08 -4.46
N TYR A 39 1.35 -6.12 -4.62
CA TYR A 39 1.98 -6.43 -5.90
C TYR A 39 0.97 -6.85 -6.98
N PRO A 40 0.11 -7.87 -6.81
CA PRO A 40 -0.91 -8.22 -7.80
C PRO A 40 -1.91 -7.09 -8.05
N MET A 41 -2.25 -6.30 -7.03
CA MET A 41 -3.09 -5.11 -7.19
C MET A 41 -2.40 -4.03 -8.03
N GLY A 42 -1.10 -3.80 -7.81
CA GLY A 42 -0.30 -2.87 -8.59
C GLY A 42 -0.17 -3.30 -10.05
N VAL A 43 -0.04 -4.60 -10.33
CA VAL A 43 -0.06 -5.14 -11.70
C VAL A 43 -1.40 -4.87 -12.38
N ALA A 44 -2.52 -5.12 -11.69
CA ALA A 44 -3.84 -4.82 -12.24
C ALA A 44 -4.03 -3.31 -12.51
N LEU A 45 -3.63 -2.45 -11.55
CA LEU A 45 -3.67 -1.00 -11.74
C LEU A 45 -2.80 -0.55 -12.92
N SER A 46 -1.60 -1.11 -13.08
CA SER A 46 -0.72 -0.74 -14.20
C SER A 46 -1.34 -1.04 -15.56
N GLN A 47 -2.05 -2.15 -15.67
CA GLN A 47 -2.79 -2.52 -16.89
C GLN A 47 -3.95 -1.54 -17.17
N LEU A 48 -4.70 -1.16 -16.12
CA LEU A 48 -5.79 -0.19 -16.22
C LEU A 48 -5.27 1.20 -16.63
N TYR A 49 -4.17 1.64 -16.03
CA TYR A 49 -3.53 2.92 -16.34
C TYR A 49 -2.98 2.96 -17.77
N GLY A 50 -2.33 1.88 -18.23
CA GLY A 50 -1.86 1.78 -19.60
C GLY A 50 -2.99 1.81 -20.64
N LYS A 51 -4.16 1.24 -20.31
CA LYS A 51 -5.36 1.34 -21.17
C LYS A 51 -5.97 2.75 -21.16
N ALA A 52 -6.04 3.39 -19.99
CA ALA A 52 -6.61 4.74 -19.86
C ALA A 52 -5.70 5.83 -20.44
N MET A 53 -4.39 5.62 -20.43
CA MET A 53 -3.38 6.57 -20.89
C MET A 53 -2.39 5.88 -21.84
N PRO A 54 -2.75 5.67 -23.13
CA PRO A 54 -1.94 4.87 -24.08
C PRO A 54 -0.54 5.42 -24.35
N ASN A 55 -0.32 6.71 -24.11
CA ASN A 55 0.99 7.37 -24.25
C ASN A 55 1.87 7.30 -22.99
N ALA A 56 1.32 6.74 -21.89
CA ALA A 56 2.07 6.56 -20.66
C ALA A 56 2.83 5.23 -20.67
N LYS A 57 4.07 5.26 -20.20
CA LYS A 57 4.84 4.05 -19.88
C LYS A 57 4.62 3.70 -18.40
N VAL A 58 3.81 2.67 -18.14
CA VAL A 58 3.47 2.24 -16.79
C VAL A 58 4.34 1.06 -16.37
N THR A 59 4.94 1.15 -15.18
CA THR A 59 5.78 0.11 -14.57
C THR A 59 5.29 -0.22 -13.17
N VAL A 60 5.62 -1.41 -12.68
CA VAL A 60 5.32 -1.85 -11.32
C VAL A 60 6.64 -2.15 -10.61
N GLN A 61 6.82 -1.57 -9.45
CA GLN A 61 8.01 -1.76 -8.64
C GLN A 61 7.66 -2.49 -7.34
N ALA A 62 8.30 -3.65 -7.13
CA ALA A 62 8.32 -4.29 -5.82
C ALA A 62 9.23 -3.48 -4.87
N THR A 63 8.74 -3.24 -3.66
CA THR A 63 9.41 -2.45 -2.62
C THR A 63 9.28 -3.15 -1.27
N LYS A 64 9.77 -2.49 -0.22
CA LYS A 64 9.51 -2.88 1.18
C LYS A 64 8.15 -2.36 1.71
N ALA A 65 7.29 -1.84 0.86
CA ALA A 65 5.97 -1.27 1.14
C ALA A 65 5.99 0.08 1.89
N SER A 66 5.03 0.35 2.78
CA SER A 66 4.55 1.64 3.26
C SER A 66 5.62 2.73 3.42
N ALA A 67 6.55 2.60 4.36
CA ALA A 67 7.49 3.70 4.64
C ALA A 67 8.49 3.92 3.50
N GLU A 68 8.90 2.87 2.79
CA GLU A 68 9.74 3.03 1.60
C GLU A 68 8.97 3.73 0.48
N ASN A 69 7.72 3.33 0.21
CA ASN A 69 6.87 3.95 -0.82
C ASN A 69 6.67 5.44 -0.56
N LEU A 70 6.34 5.81 0.67
CA LEU A 70 6.13 7.20 1.05
C LEU A 70 7.39 8.06 0.86
N ASN A 71 8.56 7.55 1.22
CA ASN A 71 9.83 8.23 0.98
C ASN A 71 10.17 8.36 -0.51
N LEU A 72 9.87 7.33 -1.31
CA LEU A 72 10.06 7.37 -2.77
C LEU A 72 9.12 8.39 -3.43
N LEU A 73 7.84 8.43 -3.03
CA LEU A 73 6.87 9.41 -3.52
C LEU A 73 7.26 10.84 -3.15
N GLU A 74 7.68 11.10 -1.91
CA GLU A 74 8.16 12.44 -1.49
C GLU A 74 9.36 12.91 -2.32
N ALA A 75 10.23 11.96 -2.71
CA ALA A 75 11.41 12.22 -3.54
C ALA A 75 11.09 12.30 -5.04
N GLY A 76 9.82 12.11 -5.47
CA GLY A 76 9.41 12.06 -6.89
C GLY A 76 9.98 10.86 -7.63
N ARG A 77 10.18 9.72 -6.95
CA ARG A 77 10.72 8.48 -7.50
C ARG A 77 9.65 7.40 -7.69
N GLY A 78 8.44 7.82 -7.95
CA GLY A 78 7.27 7.04 -8.25
C GLY A 78 6.05 7.96 -8.30
N GLU A 79 5.03 7.61 -9.07
CA GLU A 79 3.85 8.46 -9.28
C GLU A 79 2.68 8.04 -8.42
N ILE A 80 2.61 6.77 -8.03
CA ILE A 80 1.55 6.24 -7.15
C ILE A 80 2.08 5.06 -6.35
N GLY A 81 1.64 4.91 -5.11
CA GLY A 81 2.07 3.82 -4.25
C GLY A 81 1.05 3.42 -3.21
N PHE A 82 1.17 2.20 -2.70
CA PHE A 82 0.35 1.66 -1.62
C PHE A 82 0.97 1.97 -0.26
N THR A 83 0.14 2.28 0.71
CA THR A 83 0.57 2.47 2.10
C THR A 83 -0.54 2.15 3.10
N LEU A 84 -0.17 1.84 4.32
CA LEU A 84 -1.06 1.81 5.48
C LEU A 84 -1.35 3.21 6.00
N GLY A 85 -2.52 3.41 6.62
CA GLY A 85 -2.98 4.71 7.11
C GLY A 85 -2.18 5.26 8.28
N ASP A 86 -1.73 4.42 9.20
CA ASP A 86 -0.82 4.78 10.29
C ASP A 86 0.53 5.28 9.75
N SER A 87 1.14 4.53 8.85
CA SER A 87 2.39 4.92 8.18
C SER A 87 2.25 6.22 7.40
N LEU A 88 1.08 6.48 6.79
CA LEU A 88 0.79 7.71 6.06
C LEU A 88 0.69 8.91 7.02
N SER A 89 0.03 8.73 8.16
CA SER A 89 -0.06 9.74 9.22
C SER A 89 1.33 10.07 9.79
N ASP A 90 2.10 9.04 10.13
CA ASP A 90 3.46 9.16 10.64
C ASP A 90 4.39 9.91 9.66
N ALA A 91 4.30 9.60 8.37
CA ALA A 91 5.07 10.27 7.33
C ALA A 91 4.69 11.76 7.21
N TRP A 92 3.39 12.04 7.23
CA TRP A 92 2.89 13.42 7.14
C TRP A 92 3.32 14.28 8.33
N GLN A 93 3.42 13.67 9.52
CA GLN A 93 3.87 14.33 10.75
C GLN A 93 5.39 14.37 10.88
N GLY A 94 6.12 13.50 10.18
CA GLY A 94 7.57 13.37 10.31
C GLY A 94 7.98 12.63 11.58
N ASN A 95 7.24 11.56 11.92
CA ASN A 95 7.50 10.76 13.10
C ASN A 95 8.85 10.04 12.99
N ALA A 96 9.84 10.48 13.79
CA ALA A 96 11.18 9.92 13.77
C ALA A 96 11.24 8.45 14.23
N GLU A 97 10.37 8.05 15.17
CA GLU A 97 10.28 6.65 15.64
C GLU A 97 9.80 5.70 14.55
N ALA A 98 8.93 6.18 13.64
CA ALA A 98 8.51 5.46 12.45
C ALA A 98 9.53 5.51 11.29
N GLY A 99 10.65 6.22 11.48
CA GLY A 99 11.75 6.32 10.52
C GLY A 99 11.64 7.47 9.53
N PHE A 100 10.77 8.45 9.78
CA PHE A 100 10.63 9.66 8.96
C PHE A 100 11.43 10.80 9.58
N LYS A 101 12.48 11.26 8.89
CA LYS A 101 13.39 12.29 9.38
C LYS A 101 12.79 13.71 9.42
N ALA A 102 11.74 13.92 8.64
CA ALA A 102 11.02 15.18 8.50
C ALA A 102 9.60 14.92 7.97
N PRO A 103 8.66 15.85 8.14
CA PRO A 103 7.32 15.77 7.55
C PRO A 103 7.36 15.68 6.02
N LEU A 104 6.67 14.68 5.45
CA LEU A 104 6.57 14.46 4.00
C LEU A 104 5.35 15.20 3.46
N LYS A 105 5.50 16.48 3.13
CA LYS A 105 4.39 17.39 2.80
C LYS A 105 3.99 17.43 1.32
N LYS A 106 4.75 16.78 0.43
CA LYS A 106 4.35 16.62 -0.98
C LYS A 106 3.32 15.51 -1.18
N LEU A 107 3.19 14.58 -0.24
CA LEU A 107 2.27 13.46 -0.34
C LEU A 107 0.81 13.93 -0.51
N ARG A 108 0.05 13.22 -1.34
CA ARG A 108 -1.39 13.43 -1.56
C ARG A 108 -2.09 12.09 -1.68
N THR A 109 -3.24 11.96 -1.05
CA THR A 109 -4.05 10.74 -1.18
C THR A 109 -4.82 10.74 -2.49
N VAL A 110 -4.85 9.57 -3.12
CA VAL A 110 -5.72 9.29 -4.27
C VAL A 110 -7.01 8.62 -3.81
N ALA A 111 -6.91 7.58 -2.99
CA ALA A 111 -8.06 6.83 -2.49
C ALA A 111 -7.75 6.05 -1.21
N GLY A 112 -8.69 5.98 -0.28
CA GLY A 112 -8.77 4.90 0.68
C GLY A 112 -9.24 3.63 -0.03
N ILE A 113 -8.57 2.51 0.25
CA ILE A 113 -8.87 1.24 -0.39
C ILE A 113 -9.26 0.18 0.66
N TYR A 114 -8.98 -1.08 0.46
CA TYR A 114 -9.29 -2.15 1.42
C TYR A 114 -8.44 -2.05 2.71
N SER A 115 -8.86 -2.75 3.77
CA SER A 115 -8.08 -2.84 5.02
C SER A 115 -7.10 -4.01 4.99
N ASN A 116 -5.91 -3.80 5.54
CA ASN A 116 -5.04 -4.88 5.98
C ASN A 116 -5.42 -5.33 7.39
N TYR A 117 -5.23 -6.61 7.65
CA TYR A 117 -5.36 -7.24 8.96
C TYR A 117 -3.97 -7.59 9.47
N ILE A 118 -3.72 -7.35 10.76
CA ILE A 118 -2.46 -7.76 11.40
C ILE A 118 -2.57 -9.23 11.73
N GLN A 119 -1.85 -10.07 11.00
CA GLN A 119 -1.94 -11.51 11.05
C GLN A 119 -0.65 -12.07 11.66
N ILE A 120 -0.72 -12.48 12.91
CA ILE A 120 0.39 -13.19 13.58
C ILE A 120 0.13 -14.67 13.41
N VAL A 121 1.00 -15.34 12.68
CA VAL A 121 0.86 -16.77 12.39
C VAL A 121 2.08 -17.52 12.93
N ALA A 122 1.81 -18.52 13.74
CA ALA A 122 2.82 -19.36 14.39
C ALA A 122 2.75 -20.79 13.87
N SER A 123 3.87 -21.51 13.92
CA SER A 123 3.91 -22.97 13.78
C SER A 123 3.13 -23.61 14.93
N ALA A 124 2.30 -24.60 14.66
CA ALA A 124 1.56 -25.32 15.69
C ALA A 124 2.49 -25.97 16.75
N ASP A 125 3.69 -26.37 16.33
CA ASP A 125 4.68 -27.02 17.19
C ASP A 125 5.45 -26.01 18.06
N SER A 126 5.35 -24.71 17.80
CA SER A 126 6.05 -23.66 18.58
C SER A 126 5.51 -23.48 20.00
N GLY A 127 4.29 -23.95 20.25
CA GLY A 127 3.57 -23.72 21.51
C GLY A 127 2.97 -22.33 21.65
N ILE A 128 3.09 -21.44 20.64
CA ILE A 128 2.54 -20.09 20.65
C ILE A 128 1.03 -20.16 20.43
N ARG A 129 0.26 -19.54 21.34
CA ARG A 129 -1.21 -19.42 21.29
C ARG A 129 -1.68 -18.00 21.59
N THR A 130 -0.88 -17.22 22.32
CA THR A 130 -1.15 -15.86 22.75
C THR A 130 0.02 -14.95 22.42
N LEU A 131 -0.19 -13.62 22.51
CA LEU A 131 0.91 -12.65 22.33
C LEU A 131 2.04 -12.85 23.36
N ALA A 132 1.69 -13.23 24.61
CA ALA A 132 2.68 -13.46 25.66
C ALA A 132 3.63 -14.62 25.33
N ASP A 133 3.17 -15.63 24.59
CA ASP A 133 3.98 -16.79 24.20
C ASP A 133 5.05 -16.45 23.14
N LEU A 134 5.01 -15.26 22.56
CA LEU A 134 6.05 -14.77 21.65
C LEU A 134 7.38 -14.50 22.36
N LYS A 135 7.36 -14.33 23.70
CA LYS A 135 8.56 -14.12 24.49
C LYS A 135 9.54 -15.28 24.30
N GLY A 136 10.79 -14.95 23.98
CA GLY A 136 11.86 -15.93 23.72
C GLY A 136 11.75 -16.68 22.39
N LYS A 137 10.77 -16.38 21.52
CA LYS A 137 10.55 -17.03 20.22
C LYS A 137 11.27 -16.30 19.08
N ARG A 138 11.50 -17.04 17.98
CA ARG A 138 12.08 -16.52 16.74
C ARG A 138 10.95 -15.99 15.86
N VAL A 139 10.90 -14.67 15.66
CA VAL A 139 9.75 -14.00 15.01
C VAL A 139 10.22 -13.13 13.85
N SER A 140 9.57 -13.29 12.69
CA SER A 140 9.70 -12.30 11.61
C SER A 140 8.67 -11.19 11.80
N VAL A 141 9.15 -9.95 11.80
CA VAL A 141 8.36 -8.74 12.05
C VAL A 141 8.07 -7.92 10.79
N GLY A 142 8.38 -8.46 9.62
CA GLY A 142 8.24 -7.76 8.33
C GLY A 142 9.54 -7.15 7.85
N ALA A 143 9.58 -6.73 6.58
CA ALA A 143 10.78 -6.14 5.98
C ALA A 143 11.14 -4.80 6.67
N PRO A 144 12.42 -4.42 6.70
CA PRO A 144 12.83 -3.12 7.24
C PRO A 144 12.15 -1.98 6.47
N LYS A 145 11.65 -0.97 7.18
CA LYS A 145 10.92 0.17 6.58
C LYS A 145 9.61 -0.23 5.89
N SER A 146 8.99 -1.34 6.31
CA SER A 146 7.63 -1.70 5.93
C SER A 146 6.62 -1.21 6.97
N GLY A 147 5.37 -1.02 6.56
CA GLY A 147 4.28 -0.79 7.51
C GLY A 147 4.05 -1.98 8.43
N THR A 148 4.31 -3.20 7.96
CA THR A 148 4.24 -4.42 8.79
C THR A 148 5.20 -4.35 9.98
N GLU A 149 6.44 -3.89 9.77
CA GLU A 149 7.41 -3.75 10.86
C GLU A 149 6.96 -2.69 11.88
N LEU A 150 6.39 -1.58 11.42
CA LEU A 150 5.82 -0.56 12.30
C LEU A 150 4.63 -1.13 13.12
N ASN A 151 3.75 -1.88 12.48
CA ASN A 151 2.64 -2.54 13.16
C ASN A 151 3.13 -3.59 14.17
N ALA A 152 4.16 -4.38 13.84
CA ALA A 152 4.73 -5.35 14.77
C ALA A 152 5.25 -4.66 16.03
N ARG A 153 5.95 -3.55 15.88
CA ARG A 153 6.46 -2.75 17.00
C ARG A 153 5.33 -2.20 17.87
N ALA A 154 4.28 -1.66 17.24
CA ALA A 154 3.12 -1.11 17.93
C ALA A 154 2.36 -2.19 18.74
N ILE A 155 2.05 -3.33 18.13
CA ILE A 155 1.31 -4.43 18.77
C ILE A 155 2.13 -5.08 19.89
N LEU A 156 3.41 -5.35 19.68
CA LEU A 156 4.26 -5.91 20.71
C LEU A 156 4.36 -4.97 21.92
N ARG A 157 4.58 -3.67 21.68
CA ARG A 157 4.61 -2.67 22.76
C ARG A 157 3.29 -2.62 23.53
N ALA A 158 2.16 -2.62 22.85
CA ALA A 158 0.82 -2.63 23.46
C ALA A 158 0.56 -3.90 24.27
N ALA A 159 1.17 -5.02 23.89
CA ALA A 159 1.15 -6.30 24.64
C ALA A 159 2.17 -6.38 25.77
N GLY A 160 2.93 -5.31 26.06
CA GLY A 160 4.00 -5.30 27.07
C GLY A 160 5.26 -6.04 26.65
N LEU A 161 5.45 -6.25 25.35
CA LEU A 161 6.63 -6.88 24.76
C LEU A 161 7.47 -5.87 24.00
N SER A 162 8.71 -6.23 23.72
CA SER A 162 9.62 -5.49 22.83
C SER A 162 10.41 -6.48 21.99
N TYR A 163 11.17 -5.99 21.03
CA TYR A 163 12.05 -6.85 20.25
C TYR A 163 13.10 -7.56 21.11
N GLN A 164 13.53 -6.95 22.23
CA GLN A 164 14.44 -7.56 23.21
C GLN A 164 13.78 -8.70 24.00
N SER A 165 12.44 -8.75 24.03
CA SER A 165 11.70 -9.86 24.66
C SER A 165 11.70 -11.12 23.79
N LEU A 166 11.97 -11.00 22.50
CA LEU A 166 11.96 -12.11 21.55
C LEU A 166 13.30 -12.85 21.59
N GLY A 167 13.31 -14.13 21.25
CA GLY A 167 14.53 -14.92 21.17
C GLY A 167 15.38 -14.56 19.95
N LYS A 168 14.71 -14.26 18.84
CA LYS A 168 15.33 -13.73 17.60
C LYS A 168 14.31 -12.90 16.84
N VAL A 169 14.75 -11.76 16.32
CA VAL A 169 13.95 -10.90 15.43
C VAL A 169 14.51 -11.00 14.02
N GLU A 170 13.65 -11.32 13.07
CA GLU A 170 13.99 -11.29 11.65
C GLU A 170 13.20 -10.21 10.93
N TYR A 171 13.89 -9.46 10.06
CA TYR A 171 13.31 -8.37 9.27
C TYR A 171 13.22 -8.81 7.81
N LEU A 172 12.18 -9.59 7.48
CA LEU A 172 12.09 -10.28 6.20
C LEU A 172 10.79 -9.94 5.44
N PRO A 173 10.82 -9.95 4.10
CA PRO A 173 9.63 -10.03 3.27
C PRO A 173 8.79 -11.27 3.61
N PHE A 174 7.49 -11.24 3.27
CA PHE A 174 6.54 -12.29 3.63
C PHE A 174 6.94 -13.68 3.12
N GLY A 175 7.37 -13.78 1.86
CA GLY A 175 7.77 -15.05 1.27
C GLY A 175 8.99 -15.66 1.97
N GLU A 176 10.03 -14.85 2.25
CA GLU A 176 11.22 -15.31 2.96
C GLU A 176 10.89 -15.76 4.40
N SER A 177 9.99 -15.03 5.09
CA SER A 177 9.50 -15.43 6.42
C SER A 177 8.83 -16.80 6.38
N VAL A 178 8.00 -17.05 5.36
CA VAL A 178 7.32 -18.33 5.15
C VAL A 178 8.30 -19.45 4.90
N GLU A 179 9.31 -19.24 4.05
CA GLU A 179 10.35 -20.25 3.80
C GLU A 179 11.14 -20.62 5.08
N LEU A 180 11.50 -19.61 5.89
CA LEU A 180 12.17 -19.89 7.16
C LEU A 180 11.25 -20.61 8.16
N MET A 181 9.95 -20.37 8.16
CA MET A 181 8.99 -21.14 8.98
C MET A 181 8.89 -22.59 8.51
N LYS A 182 8.76 -22.85 7.22
CA LYS A 182 8.76 -24.20 6.63
C LYS A 182 10.02 -24.98 6.99
N ASN A 183 11.16 -24.30 7.01
CA ASN A 183 12.45 -24.85 7.38
C ASN A 183 12.68 -24.91 8.91
N ARG A 184 11.67 -24.61 9.74
CA ARG A 184 11.75 -24.60 11.21
C ARG A 184 12.81 -23.64 11.78
N GLN A 185 13.17 -22.59 11.03
CA GLN A 185 14.11 -21.55 11.43
C GLN A 185 13.43 -20.35 12.09
N LEU A 186 12.11 -20.23 11.93
CA LEU A 186 11.24 -19.27 12.61
C LEU A 186 10.09 -20.01 13.29
N ASP A 187 9.60 -19.43 14.41
CA ASP A 187 8.47 -19.93 15.17
C ASP A 187 7.17 -19.21 14.79
N ALA A 188 7.26 -17.93 14.39
CA ALA A 188 6.13 -17.11 13.98
C ALA A 188 6.53 -16.02 12.97
N THR A 189 5.53 -15.53 12.23
CA THR A 189 5.63 -14.33 11.38
C THR A 189 4.46 -13.41 11.65
N LEU A 190 4.70 -12.11 11.63
CA LEU A 190 3.65 -11.08 11.60
C LEU A 190 3.57 -10.50 10.20
N GLN A 191 2.37 -10.49 9.62
CA GLN A 191 2.10 -9.95 8.29
C GLN A 191 0.88 -9.03 8.33
N SER A 192 1.06 -7.74 8.01
CA SER A 192 -0.06 -6.80 7.79
C SER A 192 -0.47 -6.87 6.33
N ALA A 193 -1.54 -7.58 6.03
CA ALA A 193 -2.00 -7.82 4.67
C ALA A 193 -3.52 -8.00 4.60
N GLY A 194 -4.09 -7.88 3.40
CA GLY A 194 -5.46 -8.32 3.15
C GLY A 194 -5.62 -9.81 3.43
N LEU A 195 -6.81 -10.20 3.85
CA LEU A 195 -7.12 -11.61 4.14
C LEU A 195 -6.89 -12.50 2.91
N GLY A 196 -6.39 -13.70 3.14
CA GLY A 196 -6.06 -14.66 2.09
C GLY A 196 -4.79 -14.31 1.32
N VAL A 197 -3.87 -13.52 1.90
CA VAL A 197 -2.56 -13.21 1.30
C VAL A 197 -1.81 -14.49 0.93
N SER A 198 -1.22 -14.52 -0.26
CA SER A 198 -0.64 -15.73 -0.84
C SER A 198 0.44 -16.38 0.04
N ALA A 199 1.26 -15.57 0.70
CA ALA A 199 2.29 -16.07 1.61
C ALA A 199 1.73 -16.92 2.77
N LEU A 200 0.64 -16.46 3.42
CA LEU A 200 0.04 -17.21 4.53
C LEU A 200 -0.80 -18.40 4.04
N ARG A 201 -1.40 -18.30 2.86
CA ARG A 201 -2.05 -19.47 2.24
C ARG A 201 -1.05 -20.58 1.94
N ASP A 202 0.08 -20.23 1.34
CA ASP A 202 1.17 -21.16 1.08
C ASP A 202 1.71 -21.79 2.39
N LEU A 203 1.88 -20.99 3.44
CA LEU A 203 2.30 -21.50 4.74
C LEU A 203 1.30 -22.51 5.31
N SER A 204 -0.01 -22.17 5.31
CA SER A 204 -1.06 -22.99 5.90
C SER A 204 -1.29 -24.32 5.16
N THR A 205 -1.06 -24.35 3.85
CA THR A 205 -1.09 -25.62 3.07
C THR A 205 0.15 -26.48 3.30
N SER A 206 1.27 -25.87 3.67
CA SER A 206 2.56 -26.57 3.82
C SER A 206 2.79 -27.11 5.23
N MET A 207 2.20 -26.50 6.25
CA MET A 207 2.37 -26.92 7.66
C MET A 207 1.19 -26.53 8.54
N LYS A 208 1.05 -27.20 9.68
CA LYS A 208 0.04 -26.83 10.68
C LYS A 208 0.39 -25.49 11.34
N ILE A 209 -0.55 -24.57 11.31
CA ILE A 209 -0.40 -23.21 11.84
C ILE A 209 -1.39 -22.90 12.95
N VAL A 210 -1.08 -21.84 13.68
CA VAL A 210 -1.98 -21.16 14.63
C VAL A 210 -2.00 -19.68 14.24
N VAL A 211 -3.19 -19.14 14.05
CA VAL A 211 -3.37 -17.68 13.96
C VAL A 211 -3.53 -17.15 15.37
N VAL A 212 -2.59 -16.31 15.79
CA VAL A 212 -2.51 -15.80 17.17
C VAL A 212 -3.44 -14.60 17.33
N PRO A 213 -4.37 -14.61 18.30
CA PRO A 213 -5.31 -13.51 18.49
C PRO A 213 -4.62 -12.24 19.01
N ILE A 214 -5.14 -11.09 18.59
CA ILE A 214 -4.83 -9.77 19.15
C ILE A 214 -6.10 -9.27 19.85
N PRO A 215 -6.15 -9.30 21.18
CA PRO A 215 -7.33 -8.88 21.93
C PRO A 215 -7.64 -7.39 21.80
N ALA A 216 -8.92 -7.00 21.92
CA ALA A 216 -9.36 -5.61 21.74
C ALA A 216 -8.72 -4.64 22.76
N ASP A 217 -8.44 -5.10 23.98
CA ASP A 217 -7.75 -4.29 25.00
C ASP A 217 -6.29 -3.99 24.62
N VAL A 218 -5.61 -4.90 23.91
CA VAL A 218 -4.28 -4.66 23.36
C VAL A 218 -4.36 -3.63 22.25
N ILE A 219 -5.36 -3.74 21.36
CA ILE A 219 -5.56 -2.77 20.27
C ILE A 219 -5.78 -1.36 20.84
N ALA A 220 -6.63 -1.24 21.88
CA ALA A 220 -6.88 0.03 22.55
C ALA A 220 -5.61 0.65 23.17
N LYS A 221 -4.68 -0.18 23.68
CA LYS A 221 -3.39 0.28 24.23
C LYS A 221 -2.39 0.76 23.17
N VAL A 222 -2.61 0.50 21.87
CA VAL A 222 -1.78 1.07 20.80
C VAL A 222 -1.89 2.60 20.83
N GLY A 223 -3.10 3.14 21.12
CA GLY A 223 -3.34 4.58 21.25
C GLY A 223 -3.40 5.32 19.91
N ASP A 224 -3.48 4.60 18.79
CA ASP A 224 -3.63 5.15 17.44
C ASP A 224 -4.96 4.69 16.84
N THR A 225 -5.78 5.65 16.44
CA THR A 225 -7.12 5.42 15.87
C THR A 225 -7.10 4.73 14.51
N ALA A 226 -5.96 4.62 13.85
CA ALA A 226 -5.82 3.83 12.63
C ALA A 226 -5.99 2.32 12.89
N TYR A 227 -5.72 1.86 14.12
CA TYR A 227 -5.85 0.46 14.52
C TYR A 227 -7.28 0.18 14.99
N GLN A 228 -8.07 -0.50 14.16
CA GLN A 228 -9.46 -0.83 14.48
C GLN A 228 -9.61 -2.32 14.83
N PRO A 229 -10.39 -2.67 15.87
CA PRO A 229 -10.72 -4.06 16.13
C PRO A 229 -11.38 -4.73 14.93
N ALA A 230 -10.94 -5.93 14.61
CA ALA A 230 -11.43 -6.70 13.47
C ALA A 230 -11.34 -8.21 13.74
N THR A 231 -11.83 -9.01 12.80
CA THR A 231 -11.81 -10.47 12.91
C THR A 231 -11.25 -11.08 11.63
N ILE A 232 -10.35 -12.05 11.76
CA ILE A 232 -9.98 -12.97 10.69
C ILE A 232 -11.02 -14.07 10.69
N PRO A 233 -11.91 -14.18 9.68
CA PRO A 233 -12.97 -15.17 9.67
C PRO A 233 -12.42 -16.59 9.66
N ALA A 234 -13.15 -17.53 10.26
CA ALA A 234 -12.87 -18.96 10.17
C ALA A 234 -12.68 -19.39 8.71
N ASN A 235 -11.82 -20.36 8.49
CA ASN A 235 -11.50 -20.91 7.17
C ASN A 235 -10.85 -19.90 6.19
N THR A 236 -10.27 -18.81 6.69
CA THR A 236 -9.41 -17.94 5.87
C THR A 236 -8.13 -18.65 5.45
N TYR A 237 -7.60 -19.49 6.32
CA TYR A 237 -6.40 -20.32 6.11
C TYR A 237 -6.67 -21.78 6.47
N ASP A 238 -5.94 -22.71 5.84
CA ASP A 238 -6.05 -24.12 6.11
C ASP A 238 -5.77 -24.43 7.59
N GLY A 239 -6.67 -25.17 8.23
CA GLY A 239 -6.57 -25.53 9.64
C GLY A 239 -7.04 -24.45 10.64
N GLN A 240 -7.39 -23.26 10.19
CA GLN A 240 -8.00 -22.21 11.03
C GLN A 240 -9.53 -22.37 11.01
N THR A 241 -10.07 -23.04 12.02
CA THR A 241 -11.50 -23.42 12.09
C THR A 241 -12.38 -22.43 12.85
N ALA A 242 -11.81 -21.46 13.52
CA ALA A 242 -12.52 -20.45 14.32
C ALA A 242 -12.17 -19.04 13.89
N ASP A 243 -13.07 -18.11 14.18
CA ASP A 243 -12.81 -16.67 14.06
C ASP A 243 -11.69 -16.25 15.01
N VAL A 244 -10.78 -15.38 14.54
CA VAL A 244 -9.65 -14.88 15.34
C VAL A 244 -9.70 -13.36 15.42
N PRO A 245 -9.81 -12.77 16.64
CA PRO A 245 -9.76 -11.32 16.81
C PRO A 245 -8.37 -10.77 16.44
N THR A 246 -8.37 -9.63 15.78
CA THR A 246 -7.16 -8.93 15.36
C THR A 246 -7.41 -7.43 15.19
N ALA A 247 -6.37 -6.68 14.78
CA ALA A 247 -6.48 -5.30 14.34
C ALA A 247 -6.50 -5.21 12.82
N ALA A 248 -7.29 -4.28 12.29
CA ALA A 248 -7.27 -3.89 10.90
C ALA A 248 -6.85 -2.43 10.76
N ILE A 249 -6.16 -2.11 9.66
CA ILE A 249 -5.70 -0.78 9.30
C ILE A 249 -6.05 -0.53 7.84
N GLN A 250 -6.69 0.60 7.54
CA GLN A 250 -7.03 0.96 6.18
C GLN A 250 -5.77 1.24 5.34
N ASN A 251 -5.78 0.76 4.11
CA ASN A 251 -4.77 1.08 3.11
C ASN A 251 -5.20 2.28 2.26
N PHE A 252 -4.20 2.95 1.71
CA PHE A 252 -4.37 4.07 0.80
C PHE A 252 -3.52 3.91 -0.45
N LEU A 253 -4.05 4.39 -1.57
CA LEU A 253 -3.25 4.77 -2.72
C LEU A 253 -2.85 6.23 -2.55
N VAL A 254 -1.56 6.50 -2.64
CA VAL A 254 -0.94 7.80 -2.40
C VAL A 254 -0.08 8.19 -3.59
N THR A 255 -0.08 9.46 -3.93
CA THR A 255 0.74 10.11 -4.94
C THR A 255 1.47 11.31 -4.32
N HIS A 256 2.06 12.17 -5.11
CA HIS A 256 2.65 13.42 -4.64
C HIS A 256 2.17 14.62 -5.47
N ALA A 257 2.27 15.82 -4.90
CA ALA A 257 1.76 17.06 -5.48
C ALA A 257 2.40 17.45 -6.83
N GLY A 258 3.49 16.80 -7.24
CA GLY A 258 4.14 17.03 -8.52
C GLY A 258 3.57 16.20 -9.68
N VAL A 259 2.68 15.23 -9.41
CA VAL A 259 2.00 14.49 -10.49
C VAL A 259 0.89 15.37 -11.07
N PRO A 260 0.76 15.50 -12.41
CA PRO A 260 -0.26 16.35 -13.01
C PRO A 260 -1.70 15.94 -12.63
N ASP A 261 -2.58 16.91 -12.43
CA ASP A 261 -3.97 16.69 -12.04
C ASP A 261 -4.72 15.77 -13.00
N GLU A 262 -4.49 15.93 -14.32
CA GLU A 262 -5.09 15.07 -15.35
C GLU A 262 -4.67 13.61 -15.18
N THR A 263 -3.40 13.37 -14.87
CA THR A 263 -2.89 12.01 -14.65
C THR A 263 -3.55 11.34 -13.47
N VAL A 264 -3.62 12.05 -12.33
CA VAL A 264 -4.24 11.49 -11.13
C VAL A 264 -5.74 11.31 -11.32
N TYR A 265 -6.41 12.22 -12.03
CA TYR A 265 -7.81 12.05 -12.41
C TYR A 265 -8.02 10.77 -13.23
N GLN A 266 -7.20 10.54 -14.28
CA GLN A 266 -7.31 9.35 -15.12
C GLN A 266 -7.00 8.07 -14.34
N MET A 267 -5.98 8.08 -13.47
CA MET A 267 -5.67 6.93 -12.60
C MET A 267 -6.84 6.62 -11.65
N THR A 268 -7.43 7.64 -11.02
CA THR A 268 -8.55 7.47 -10.09
C THR A 268 -9.77 6.93 -10.82
N LYS A 269 -10.12 7.51 -11.96
CA LYS A 269 -11.24 7.08 -12.82
C LYS A 269 -11.05 5.64 -13.31
N ALA A 270 -9.87 5.31 -13.85
CA ALA A 270 -9.56 3.97 -14.33
C ALA A 270 -9.71 2.91 -13.23
N MET A 271 -9.29 3.20 -12.01
CA MET A 271 -9.46 2.31 -10.87
C MET A 271 -10.94 2.07 -10.56
N PHE A 272 -11.71 3.13 -10.30
CA PHE A 272 -13.08 3.00 -9.80
C PHE A 272 -14.06 2.49 -10.85
N THR A 273 -13.82 2.76 -12.13
CA THR A 273 -14.65 2.22 -13.23
C THR A 273 -14.33 0.76 -13.57
N ASN A 274 -13.27 0.18 -12.98
CA ASN A 274 -12.81 -1.18 -13.27
C ASN A 274 -12.54 -2.02 -11.99
N LEU A 275 -13.27 -1.78 -10.91
CA LEU A 275 -13.12 -2.54 -9.65
C LEU A 275 -13.15 -4.07 -9.82
N PRO A 276 -13.97 -4.66 -10.72
CA PRO A 276 -13.93 -6.10 -10.97
C PRO A 276 -12.55 -6.64 -11.38
N ALA A 277 -11.76 -5.86 -12.12
CA ALA A 277 -10.40 -6.27 -12.48
C ALA A 277 -9.47 -6.35 -11.26
N LEU A 278 -9.65 -5.45 -10.29
CA LEU A 278 -8.89 -5.49 -9.03
C LEU A 278 -9.34 -6.67 -8.15
N VAL A 279 -10.64 -6.97 -8.12
CA VAL A 279 -11.18 -8.14 -7.40
C VAL A 279 -10.66 -9.44 -8.01
N ALA A 280 -10.52 -9.50 -9.32
CA ALA A 280 -9.93 -10.65 -10.03
C ALA A 280 -8.43 -10.82 -9.68
N ALA A 281 -7.71 -9.71 -9.48
CA ALA A 281 -6.30 -9.74 -9.07
C ALA A 281 -6.14 -10.21 -7.61
N HIS A 282 -7.00 -9.75 -6.71
CA HIS A 282 -7.01 -10.20 -5.31
C HIS A 282 -8.36 -9.91 -4.63
N SER A 283 -8.87 -10.89 -3.89
CA SER A 283 -10.18 -10.81 -3.21
C SER A 283 -10.29 -9.67 -2.19
N ALA A 284 -9.20 -9.21 -1.61
CA ALA A 284 -9.18 -8.05 -0.70
C ALA A 284 -9.76 -6.78 -1.36
N ALA A 285 -9.69 -6.66 -2.69
CA ALA A 285 -10.28 -5.54 -3.42
C ALA A 285 -11.81 -5.43 -3.29
N LYS A 286 -12.51 -6.49 -2.84
CA LYS A 286 -13.94 -6.42 -2.48
C LYS A 286 -14.22 -5.40 -1.38
N GLY A 287 -13.21 -5.07 -0.55
CA GLY A 287 -13.28 -4.05 0.49
C GLY A 287 -13.15 -2.61 -0.03
N ILE A 288 -12.87 -2.38 -1.31
CA ILE A 288 -12.80 -1.05 -1.90
C ILE A 288 -14.21 -0.50 -2.09
N ASN A 289 -14.54 0.54 -1.32
CA ASN A 289 -15.84 1.21 -1.41
C ASN A 289 -15.65 2.65 -1.92
N PRO A 290 -16.11 2.97 -3.13
CA PRO A 290 -15.99 4.32 -3.70
C PRO A 290 -16.59 5.42 -2.81
N GLN A 291 -17.69 5.13 -2.10
CA GLN A 291 -18.38 6.09 -1.24
C GLN A 291 -17.52 6.56 -0.05
N ASN A 292 -16.60 5.73 0.42
CA ASN A 292 -15.75 5.99 1.57
C ASN A 292 -14.31 6.37 1.18
N ALA A 293 -13.94 6.17 -0.08
CA ALA A 293 -12.55 6.27 -0.53
C ALA A 293 -11.92 7.66 -0.36
N ALA A 294 -12.75 8.72 -0.39
CA ALA A 294 -12.29 10.10 -0.23
C ALA A 294 -12.27 10.57 1.24
N ASN A 295 -13.06 9.92 2.13
CA ASN A 295 -13.43 10.52 3.41
C ASN A 295 -12.52 10.13 4.59
N SER A 296 -11.71 9.10 4.46
CA SER A 296 -10.91 8.52 5.56
C SER A 296 -9.43 8.90 5.54
N SER A 297 -9.02 9.78 4.62
CA SER A 297 -7.60 10.12 4.45
C SER A 297 -7.06 10.97 5.60
N PRO A 298 -5.90 10.60 6.21
CA PRO A 298 -5.24 11.42 7.22
C PRO A 298 -4.48 12.62 6.63
N ILE A 299 -4.37 12.72 5.30
CA ILE A 299 -3.68 13.81 4.60
C ILE A 299 -4.53 14.34 3.44
N PRO A 300 -4.22 15.53 2.87
CA PRO A 300 -5.00 16.08 1.77
C PRO A 300 -5.09 15.17 0.55
N LEU A 301 -6.24 15.14 -0.09
CA LEU A 301 -6.44 14.50 -1.38
C LEU A 301 -5.69 15.27 -2.49
N HIS A 302 -5.34 14.56 -3.56
CA HIS A 302 -4.82 15.18 -4.78
C HIS A 302 -5.94 15.88 -5.57
N PRO A 303 -5.71 17.09 -6.15
CA PRO A 303 -6.74 17.80 -6.90
C PRO A 303 -7.37 16.97 -8.03
N GLY A 304 -6.58 16.17 -8.76
CA GLY A 304 -7.09 15.26 -9.78
C GLY A 304 -8.05 14.19 -9.22
N ALA A 305 -7.79 13.66 -8.03
CA ALA A 305 -8.69 12.72 -7.36
C ALA A 305 -9.97 13.43 -6.91
N ILE A 306 -9.87 14.63 -6.34
CA ILE A 306 -11.03 15.46 -5.96
C ILE A 306 -11.94 15.69 -7.17
N ARG A 307 -11.37 16.05 -8.34
CA ARG A 307 -12.13 16.25 -9.57
C ARG A 307 -12.93 15.01 -9.94
N TYR A 308 -12.33 13.83 -9.89
CA TYR A 308 -13.03 12.58 -10.15
C TYR A 308 -14.18 12.35 -9.15
N TYR A 309 -13.92 12.51 -7.85
CA TYR A 309 -14.95 12.29 -6.82
C TYR A 309 -16.14 13.23 -6.97
N LYS A 310 -15.90 14.50 -7.34
CA LYS A 310 -16.97 15.46 -7.63
C LYS A 310 -17.77 15.07 -8.88
N GLU A 311 -17.09 14.71 -9.97
CA GLU A 311 -17.74 14.26 -11.22
C GLU A 311 -18.58 13.01 -11.00
N ALA A 312 -18.11 12.09 -10.17
CA ALA A 312 -18.81 10.84 -9.84
C ALA A 312 -19.91 11.01 -8.76
N GLY A 313 -20.13 12.22 -8.24
CA GLY A 313 -21.10 12.48 -7.17
C GLY A 313 -20.74 11.87 -5.81
N LEU A 314 -19.47 11.54 -5.60
CA LEU A 314 -18.95 10.93 -4.36
C LEU A 314 -18.43 11.96 -3.36
N MET A 315 -18.32 13.22 -3.77
CA MET A 315 -17.90 14.37 -2.97
C MET A 315 -18.69 15.61 -3.40
N LYS A 316 -19.04 16.50 -2.44
CA LYS A 316 -19.71 17.79 -2.69
C LYS A 316 -18.74 18.87 -3.18
#